data_351d438816aa90945f8619e46272bb4b
#
_entry.id   351d438816aa90945f8619e46272bb4b
#
_cell.length_a   1.000
_cell.length_b   1.000
_cell.length_c   1.000
_cell.angle_alpha   90.00
_cell.angle_beta   90.00
_cell.angle_gamma   90.00
#
_symmetry.space_group_name_H-M   'P 1'
#
loop_
_entity.id
_entity.type
_entity.pdbx_description
1 polymer ?
#
loop_
_entity_poly.entity_id
_entity_poly.type
_entity_poly.pdbx_seq_one_letter_code
_entity_poly.pdbx_strand_id
1 'polypeptide(L)'
;SIITAHYTGKTINSKKFDSSRGRAPLACRLCDLINGWIIALQQMHIGDRWEIYIPAEMGYGKFSQPGIPGGSTLIFDIELLGIA
;
A
#
# COMPACT_ATOMS: atom_id res chain seq x y z
N SER A 1 2.40 -9.74 13.14
CA SER A 1 3.57 -9.82 12.25
C SER A 1 4.04 -8.43 11.86
N ILE A 2 5.33 -8.25 11.80
CA ILE A 2 5.94 -7.01 11.29
C ILE A 2 6.41 -7.28 9.87
N ILE A 3 5.96 -6.47 8.93
CA ILE A 3 6.37 -6.58 7.53
C ILE A 3 7.35 -5.48 7.18
N THR A 4 8.23 -5.78 6.23
CA THR A 4 9.13 -4.80 5.63
C THR A 4 8.88 -4.81 4.13
N ALA A 5 8.59 -3.64 3.57
CA ALA A 5 8.22 -3.54 2.16
C ALA A 5 8.62 -2.19 1.56
N HIS A 6 8.96 -2.20 0.27
CA HIS A 6 8.98 -1.00 -0.54
C HIS A 6 7.64 -0.84 -1.25
N TYR A 7 7.21 0.39 -1.43
CA TYR A 7 5.94 0.66 -2.09
C TYR A 7 5.95 1.99 -2.82
N THR A 8 5.06 2.11 -3.79
CA THR A 8 4.68 3.37 -4.43
C THR A 8 3.17 3.40 -4.55
N GLY A 9 2.55 4.45 -4.02
CA GLY A 9 1.10 4.63 -4.09
C GLY A 9 0.72 5.76 -5.01
N LYS A 10 -0.29 5.55 -5.83
CA LYS A 10 -0.84 6.57 -6.71
C LYS A 10 -2.36 6.44 -6.80
N THR A 11 -3.03 7.53 -7.15
CA THR A 11 -4.46 7.51 -7.44
C THR A 11 -4.69 6.94 -8.83
N ILE A 12 -5.95 6.63 -9.15
CA ILE A 12 -6.31 6.08 -10.46
C ILE A 12 -5.89 7.01 -11.62
N ASN A 13 -5.71 8.30 -11.35
CA ASN A 13 -5.24 9.27 -12.33
C ASN A 13 -3.72 9.24 -12.51
N SER A 14 -3.03 8.25 -11.97
CA SER A 14 -1.58 8.09 -12.01
C SER A 14 -0.81 9.17 -11.25
N LYS A 15 -1.47 9.89 -10.35
CA LYS A 15 -0.83 10.88 -9.50
C LYS A 15 -0.25 10.20 -8.26
N LYS A 16 1.08 10.12 -8.20
CA LYS A 16 1.78 9.54 -7.07
C LYS A 16 1.58 10.40 -5.82
N PHE A 17 1.18 9.78 -4.71
CA PHE A 17 0.98 10.49 -3.45
C PHE A 17 1.98 10.07 -2.36
N ASP A 18 2.61 8.92 -2.49
CA ASP A 18 3.59 8.46 -1.52
C ASP A 18 4.47 7.37 -2.12
N SER A 19 5.68 7.21 -1.59
CA SER A 19 6.60 6.15 -2.00
C SER A 19 7.69 5.96 -0.95
N SER A 20 8.14 4.72 -0.76
CA SER A 20 9.33 4.42 0.03
C SER A 20 10.58 4.29 -0.85
N ARG A 21 10.43 4.23 -2.19
CA ARG A 21 11.56 4.09 -3.10
C ARG A 21 12.49 5.30 -2.97
N GLY A 22 13.80 5.05 -2.87
CA GLY A 22 14.79 6.09 -2.61
C GLY A 22 15.00 6.40 -1.14
N ARG A 23 14.29 5.71 -0.25
CA ARG A 23 14.39 5.84 1.21
C ARG A 23 14.45 4.45 1.84
N ALA A 24 14.47 4.39 3.18
CA ALA A 24 14.38 3.12 3.88
C ALA A 24 13.02 2.45 3.61
N PRO A 25 12.95 1.12 3.54
CA PRO A 25 11.68 0.42 3.40
C PRO A 25 10.75 0.71 4.58
N LEU A 26 9.45 0.62 4.33
CA LEU A 26 8.44 0.68 5.38
C LEU A 26 8.52 -0.58 6.24
N ALA A 27 8.57 -0.40 7.56
CA ALA A 27 8.50 -1.51 8.51
C ALA A 27 7.38 -1.20 9.51
N CYS A 28 6.36 -2.04 9.54
CA CYS A 28 5.22 -1.84 10.44
C CYS A 28 4.45 -3.14 10.66
N ARG A 29 3.54 -3.10 11.64
CA ARG A 29 2.68 -4.25 11.89
C ARG A 29 1.62 -4.35 10.79
N LEU A 30 1.33 -5.57 10.37
CA LEU A 30 0.33 -5.82 9.33
C LEU A 30 -1.03 -5.24 9.70
N CYS A 31 -1.44 -5.35 10.96
CA CYS A 31 -2.76 -4.87 11.40
C CYS A 31 -2.93 -3.35 11.36
N ASP A 32 -1.84 -2.60 11.23
CA ASP A 32 -1.89 -1.14 11.18
C ASP A 32 -2.06 -0.60 9.76
N LEU A 33 -2.15 -1.48 8.77
CA LEU A 33 -2.25 -1.12 7.36
C LEU A 33 -3.71 -1.05 6.91
N ILE A 34 -3.96 -0.37 5.78
CA ILE A 34 -5.30 -0.37 5.19
C ILE A 34 -5.69 -1.78 4.73
N ASN A 35 -6.98 -2.06 4.69
CA ASN A 35 -7.50 -3.41 4.44
C ASN A 35 -6.98 -4.03 3.14
N GLY A 36 -6.89 -3.25 2.07
CA GLY A 36 -6.39 -3.76 0.79
C GLY A 36 -4.97 -4.30 0.90
N TRP A 37 -4.11 -3.64 1.67
CA TRP A 37 -2.75 -4.10 1.94
C TRP A 37 -2.75 -5.38 2.77
N ILE A 38 -3.58 -5.45 3.81
CA ILE A 38 -3.66 -6.62 4.68
C ILE A 38 -4.01 -7.87 3.86
N ILE A 39 -4.99 -7.77 2.98
CA ILE A 39 -5.42 -8.87 2.13
C ILE A 39 -4.31 -9.27 1.16
N ALA A 40 -3.70 -8.28 0.48
CA ALA A 40 -2.66 -8.56 -0.50
C ALA A 40 -1.43 -9.20 0.13
N LEU A 41 -0.95 -8.64 1.24
CA LEU A 41 0.28 -9.12 1.89
C LEU A 41 0.13 -10.53 2.45
N GLN A 42 -1.08 -10.92 2.87
CA GLN A 42 -1.34 -12.29 3.32
C GLN A 42 -1.19 -13.33 2.21
N GLN A 43 -1.25 -12.91 0.95
CA GLN A 43 -1.10 -13.78 -0.21
C GLN A 43 0.28 -13.68 -0.86
N MET A 44 1.07 -12.67 -0.49
CA MET A 44 2.39 -12.46 -1.07
C MET A 44 3.45 -13.28 -0.34
N HIS A 45 4.50 -13.63 -1.07
CA HIS A 45 5.69 -14.27 -0.52
C HIS A 45 6.85 -13.26 -0.52
N ILE A 46 7.83 -13.47 0.36
CA ILE A 46 9.02 -12.62 0.39
C ILE A 46 9.68 -12.65 -0.98
N GLY A 47 9.96 -11.47 -1.52
CA GLY A 47 10.51 -11.30 -2.85
C GLY A 47 9.47 -10.99 -3.92
N ASP A 48 8.19 -11.16 -3.63
CA ASP A 48 7.13 -10.82 -4.57
C ASP A 48 6.98 -9.31 -4.72
N ARG A 49 6.65 -8.89 -5.93
CA ARG A 49 6.33 -7.51 -6.25
C ARG A 49 5.01 -7.48 -7.02
N TRP A 50 4.01 -6.86 -6.43
CA TRP A 50 2.65 -6.80 -6.99
C TRP A 50 2.21 -5.37 -7.22
N GLU A 51 1.49 -5.14 -8.30
CA GLU A 51 0.68 -3.95 -8.47
C GLU A 51 -0.75 -4.30 -8.09
N ILE A 52 -1.30 -3.61 -7.09
CA ILE A 52 -2.66 -3.89 -6.61
C ILE A 52 -3.53 -2.65 -6.75
N TYR A 53 -4.81 -2.89 -7.04
CA TYR A 53 -5.83 -1.86 -7.16
C TYR A 53 -6.74 -1.98 -5.95
N ILE A 54 -6.84 -0.91 -5.16
CA ILE A 54 -7.59 -0.90 -3.90
C ILE A 54 -8.79 0.02 -4.06
N PRO A 55 -10.02 -0.52 -4.07
CA PRO A 55 -11.20 0.34 -4.08
C PRO A 55 -11.28 1.18 -2.80
N ALA A 56 -11.98 2.30 -2.86
CA ALA A 56 -12.00 3.27 -1.78
C ALA A 56 -12.40 2.66 -0.43
N GLU A 57 -13.38 1.76 -0.42
CA GLU A 57 -13.87 1.15 0.81
C GLU A 57 -12.84 0.24 1.50
N MET A 58 -11.82 -0.19 0.79
CA MET A 58 -10.72 -0.98 1.35
C MET A 58 -9.45 -0.16 1.55
N GLY A 59 -9.51 1.13 1.27
CA GLY A 59 -8.45 2.10 1.49
C GLY A 59 -8.89 3.16 2.50
N TYR A 60 -8.93 4.41 2.06
CA TYR A 60 -9.29 5.52 2.95
C TYR A 60 -10.77 5.88 2.93
N GLY A 61 -11.59 5.16 2.18
CA GLY A 61 -13.03 5.36 2.14
C GLY A 61 -13.41 6.74 1.62
N LYS A 62 -14.35 7.37 2.32
CA LYS A 62 -14.85 8.70 1.98
C LYS A 62 -13.94 9.82 2.47
N PHE A 63 -12.98 9.53 3.32
CA PHE A 63 -12.13 10.54 3.93
C PHE A 63 -10.98 10.89 3.00
N SER A 64 -10.78 12.18 2.77
CA SER A 64 -9.63 12.63 2.00
C SER A 64 -8.38 12.60 2.87
N GLN A 65 -7.24 12.33 2.23
CA GLN A 65 -5.92 12.37 2.84
C GLN A 65 -5.05 13.32 2.01
N PRO A 66 -3.91 13.80 2.53
CA PRO A 66 -3.03 14.63 1.72
C PRO A 66 -2.69 13.96 0.39
N GLY A 67 -3.05 14.61 -0.71
CA GLY A 67 -2.83 14.07 -2.06
C GLY A 67 -3.83 13.01 -2.51
N ILE A 68 -4.82 12.64 -1.67
CA ILE A 68 -5.79 11.58 -1.98
C ILE A 68 -7.19 12.12 -1.73
N PRO A 69 -7.95 12.45 -2.79
CA PRO A 69 -9.35 12.83 -2.62
C PRO A 69 -10.18 11.70 -2.02
N GLY A 70 -11.19 12.03 -1.23
CA GLY A 70 -12.11 11.04 -0.67
C GLY A 70 -12.77 10.22 -1.78
N GLY A 71 -13.00 8.93 -1.53
CA GLY A 71 -13.59 8.02 -2.50
C GLY A 71 -12.64 7.57 -3.61
N SER A 72 -11.34 7.79 -3.47
CA SER A 72 -10.37 7.43 -4.49
C SER A 72 -10.06 5.94 -4.52
N THR A 73 -10.00 5.36 -5.72
CA THR A 73 -9.38 4.07 -5.95
C THR A 73 -7.86 4.25 -5.97
N LEU A 74 -7.15 3.42 -5.23
CA LEU A 74 -5.71 3.52 -5.08
C LEU A 74 -5.00 2.42 -5.85
N ILE A 75 -3.83 2.74 -6.38
CA ILE A 75 -2.96 1.77 -7.05
C ILE A 75 -1.65 1.74 -6.28
N PHE A 76 -1.28 0.57 -5.76
CA PHE A 76 -0.02 0.39 -5.06
C PHE A 76 0.86 -0.63 -5.77
N ASP A 77 2.13 -0.27 -5.94
CA ASP A 77 3.19 -1.20 -6.30
C ASP A 77 3.88 -1.57 -4.99
N ILE A 78 3.79 -2.83 -4.59
CA ILE A 78 4.31 -3.32 -3.31
C ILE A 78 5.33 -4.41 -3.56
N GLU A 79 6.51 -4.28 -2.98
CA GLU A 79 7.53 -5.32 -2.96
C GLU A 79 7.76 -5.77 -1.53
N LEU A 80 7.39 -7.02 -1.23
CA LEU A 80 7.53 -7.59 0.12
C LEU A 80 8.98 -8.05 0.33
N LEU A 81 9.67 -7.43 1.29
CA LEU A 81 11.07 -7.71 1.55
C LEU A 81 11.29 -8.64 2.73
N GLY A 82 10.42 -8.61 3.72
CA GLY A 82 10.59 -9.43 4.91
C GLY A 82 9.36 -9.49 5.78
N ILE A 83 9.31 -10.54 6.61
CA ILE A 83 8.26 -10.76 7.61
C ILE A 83 8.95 -11.19 8.90
N ALA A 84 8.66 -10.49 9.98
CA ALA A 84 9.21 -10.83 11.29
C ALA A 84 8.12 -11.28 12.26
#